data_f2d706f0b1ac54480fca71332848bf1c
#
_entry.id   f2d706f0b1ac54480fca71332848bf1c
#
_cell.length_a   1.000
_cell.length_b   1.000
_cell.length_c   1.000
_cell.angle_alpha   90.00
_cell.angle_beta   90.00
_cell.angle_gamma   90.00
#
_symmetry.space_group_name_H-M   'P 1'
#
loop_
_entity.id
_entity.type
_entity.pdbx_description
1 polymer ?
#
loop_
_entity_poly.entity_id
_entity_poly.type
_entity_poly.pdbx_seq_one_letter_code
_entity_poly.pdbx_strand_id
1 'polypeptide(L)'
;GLYIPEMYSQEMLQQLQGQGMTTEMLALSGAVQYGILYGVILGAIGLLIAKKVGLWKEFRFDRNAVAPTTIITIISALCLFPGDKLTFGRFSSWVNDLYHVSPRLPKIIAGLLVGGVIEEVMMRLFFMSLLVLIISKLFFKNEKDIPASVFAAANIISALLFAAGHLPGTAAMTTLTPLLLFRCFLFNGGLGLGFGY
;
A
#
# COMPACT_ATOMS: atom_id res chain seq x y z
N GLY A 1 7.73 3.14 14.22
CA GLY A 1 8.61 2.06 14.67
C GLY A 1 8.00 1.24 15.81
N LEU A 2 7.55 1.87 16.92
CA LEU A 2 7.07 1.17 18.13
C LEU A 2 5.94 0.15 17.87
N TYR A 3 5.08 0.40 16.89
CA TYR A 3 3.96 -0.48 16.56
C TYR A 3 4.28 -1.53 15.48
N ILE A 4 5.46 -1.51 14.89
CA ILE A 4 5.81 -2.46 13.82
C ILE A 4 5.81 -3.92 14.32
N PRO A 5 6.31 -4.25 15.51
CA PRO A 5 6.23 -5.62 16.02
C PRO A 5 4.79 -6.17 16.12
N GLU A 6 3.80 -5.31 16.31
CA GLU A 6 2.38 -5.70 16.39
C GLU A 6 1.81 -6.18 15.02
N MET A 7 2.52 -5.89 13.93
CA MET A 7 2.14 -6.35 12.58
C MET A 7 2.53 -7.81 12.32
N TYR A 8 3.47 -8.36 13.10
CA TYR A 8 3.90 -9.75 12.99
C TYR A 8 2.98 -10.71 13.76
N SER A 9 2.83 -11.94 13.26
CA SER A 9 2.20 -13.01 14.04
C SER A 9 3.07 -13.40 15.22
N GLN A 10 2.47 -14.03 16.26
CA GLN A 10 3.22 -14.53 17.39
C GLN A 10 4.28 -15.58 16.99
N GLU A 11 3.94 -16.44 16.04
CA GLU A 11 4.86 -17.45 15.49
C GLU A 11 6.07 -16.80 14.82
N MET A 12 5.84 -15.78 14.00
CA MET A 12 6.91 -15.02 13.33
C MET A 12 7.78 -14.28 14.35
N LEU A 13 7.18 -13.67 15.38
CA LEU A 13 7.95 -13.04 16.46
C LEU A 13 8.83 -14.03 17.18
N GLN A 14 8.33 -15.23 17.52
CA GLN A 14 9.12 -16.30 18.15
C GLN A 14 10.27 -16.77 17.26
N GLN A 15 10.02 -16.93 15.96
CA GLN A 15 11.05 -17.29 14.99
C GLN A 15 12.16 -16.23 14.92
N LEU A 16 11.80 -14.95 14.85
CA LEU A 16 12.75 -13.83 14.82
C LEU A 16 13.54 -13.74 16.13
N GLN A 17 12.88 -13.95 17.27
CA GLN A 17 13.54 -13.99 18.58
C GLN A 17 14.52 -15.17 18.70
N GLY A 18 14.16 -16.34 18.14
CA GLY A 18 15.06 -17.50 18.04
C GLY A 18 16.31 -17.21 17.18
N GLN A 19 16.24 -16.23 16.28
CA GLN A 19 17.38 -15.73 15.48
C GLN A 19 18.14 -14.57 16.18
N GLY A 20 17.81 -14.24 17.43
CA GLY A 20 18.46 -13.19 18.21
C GLY A 20 17.90 -11.78 18.01
N MET A 21 16.78 -11.62 17.29
CA MET A 21 16.13 -10.30 17.12
C MET A 21 15.20 -10.01 18.30
N THR A 22 15.49 -8.95 19.06
CA THR A 22 14.59 -8.50 20.13
C THR A 22 13.45 -7.63 19.57
N THR A 23 12.40 -7.46 20.38
CA THR A 23 11.27 -6.57 20.02
C THR A 23 11.74 -5.13 19.80
N GLU A 24 12.72 -4.66 20.57
CA GLU A 24 13.32 -3.34 20.41
C GLU A 24 14.09 -3.20 19.09
N MET A 25 14.83 -4.24 18.69
CA MET A 25 15.51 -4.29 17.39
C MET A 25 14.51 -4.24 16.23
N LEU A 26 13.39 -4.97 16.34
CA LEU A 26 12.31 -4.93 15.36
C LEU A 26 11.66 -3.55 15.30
N ALA A 27 11.39 -2.94 16.45
CA ALA A 27 10.83 -1.58 16.53
C ALA A 27 11.78 -0.53 15.92
N LEU A 28 13.07 -0.65 16.20
CA LEU A 28 14.11 0.24 15.65
C LEU A 28 14.27 0.05 14.15
N SER A 29 14.36 -1.20 13.66
CA SER A 29 14.43 -1.48 12.23
C SER A 29 13.20 -0.96 11.49
N GLY A 30 12.01 -1.15 12.05
CA GLY A 30 10.78 -0.57 11.51
C GLY A 30 10.78 0.96 11.53
N ALA A 31 11.31 1.60 12.56
CA ALA A 31 11.45 3.07 12.61
C ALA A 31 12.39 3.58 11.51
N VAL A 32 13.52 2.93 11.30
CA VAL A 32 14.47 3.28 10.25
C VAL A 32 13.87 3.04 8.88
N GLN A 33 13.30 1.87 8.63
CA GLN A 33 12.76 1.50 7.33
C GLN A 33 11.53 2.33 6.95
N TYR A 34 10.50 2.32 7.78
CA TYR A 34 9.24 3.00 7.46
C TYR A 34 9.30 4.51 7.75
N GLY A 35 9.96 4.93 8.82
CA GLY A 35 10.06 6.35 9.16
C GLY A 35 11.10 7.08 8.32
N ILE A 36 12.36 6.66 8.40
CA ILE A 36 13.46 7.40 7.76
C ILE A 36 13.52 7.08 6.26
N LEU A 37 13.66 5.80 5.88
CA LEU A 37 13.86 5.44 4.47
C LEU A 37 12.62 5.75 3.64
N TYR A 38 11.47 5.22 4.00
CA TYR A 38 10.26 5.37 3.19
C TYR A 38 9.56 6.71 3.40
N GLY A 39 9.37 7.14 4.66
CA GLY A 39 8.68 8.38 4.97
C GLY A 39 9.48 9.61 4.58
N VAL A 40 10.73 9.72 5.06
CA VAL A 40 11.54 10.93 4.85
C VAL A 40 12.27 10.89 3.51
N ILE A 41 13.09 9.87 3.25
CA ILE A 41 13.98 9.86 2.07
C ILE A 41 13.16 9.68 0.78
N LEU A 42 12.37 8.60 0.67
CA LEU A 42 11.55 8.39 -0.52
C LEU A 42 10.47 9.46 -0.65
N GLY A 43 9.90 9.93 0.47
CA GLY A 43 8.95 11.04 0.46
C GLY A 43 9.54 12.33 -0.09
N ALA A 44 10.75 12.72 0.34
CA ALA A 44 11.42 13.92 -0.17
C ALA A 44 11.76 13.80 -1.67
N ILE A 45 12.35 12.67 -2.09
CA ILE A 45 12.66 12.41 -3.49
C ILE A 45 11.38 12.39 -4.33
N GLY A 46 10.34 11.67 -3.85
CA GLY A 46 9.05 11.59 -4.50
C GLY A 46 8.39 12.95 -4.69
N LEU A 47 8.43 13.81 -3.66
CA LEU A 47 7.92 15.17 -3.74
C LEU A 47 8.61 16.01 -4.82
N LEU A 48 9.95 15.92 -4.90
CA LEU A 48 10.72 16.62 -5.93
C LEU A 48 10.34 16.14 -7.34
N ILE A 49 10.22 14.82 -7.52
CA ILE A 49 9.83 14.25 -8.81
C ILE A 49 8.37 14.60 -9.14
N ALA A 50 7.44 14.44 -8.18
CA ALA A 50 6.02 14.74 -8.37
C ALA A 50 5.78 16.20 -8.77
N LYS A 51 6.50 17.15 -8.18
CA LYS A 51 6.48 18.55 -8.60
C LYS A 51 6.97 18.73 -10.04
N LYS A 52 8.05 18.03 -10.41
CA LYS A 52 8.63 18.11 -11.75
C LYS A 52 7.72 17.57 -12.85
N VAL A 53 6.97 16.50 -12.57
CA VAL A 53 6.07 15.86 -13.56
C VAL A 53 4.63 16.34 -13.45
N GLY A 54 4.32 17.33 -12.60
CA GLY A 54 2.99 17.93 -12.46
C GLY A 54 1.98 17.10 -11.68
N LEU A 55 2.42 16.05 -10.95
CA LEU A 55 1.55 15.25 -10.07
C LEU A 55 1.31 15.90 -8.71
N TRP A 56 2.21 16.77 -8.26
CA TRP A 56 2.02 17.47 -6.99
C TRP A 56 1.00 18.59 -7.13
N LYS A 57 -0.05 18.52 -6.31
CA LYS A 57 -1.02 19.60 -6.13
C LYS A 57 -1.01 20.05 -4.68
N GLU A 58 -1.14 21.36 -4.47
CA GLU A 58 -1.31 21.89 -3.11
C GLU A 58 -2.62 21.37 -2.50
N PHE A 59 -2.56 21.04 -1.21
CA PHE A 59 -3.76 20.63 -0.50
C PHE A 59 -4.77 21.79 -0.46
N ARG A 60 -5.95 21.54 -1.01
CA ARG A 60 -7.10 22.44 -0.91
C ARG A 60 -8.30 21.66 -0.41
N PHE A 61 -8.89 22.13 0.67
CA PHE A 61 -10.12 21.52 1.17
C PHE A 61 -11.28 21.87 0.24
N ASP A 62 -11.80 20.87 -0.45
CA ASP A 62 -12.99 21.02 -1.31
C ASP A 62 -14.19 20.35 -0.62
N ARG A 63 -15.15 21.16 -0.21
CA ARG A 63 -16.40 20.68 0.41
C ARG A 63 -17.20 19.76 -0.52
N ASN A 64 -17.13 19.96 -1.82
CA ASN A 64 -17.84 19.14 -2.79
C ASN A 64 -17.22 17.73 -2.94
N ALA A 65 -15.95 17.58 -2.59
CA ALA A 65 -15.27 16.29 -2.60
C ALA A 65 -15.58 15.43 -1.37
N VAL A 66 -16.08 16.01 -0.28
CA VAL A 66 -16.29 15.27 0.99
C VAL A 66 -17.31 14.15 0.81
N ALA A 67 -18.47 14.44 0.24
CA ALA A 67 -19.53 13.43 0.06
C ALA A 67 -19.09 12.27 -0.86
N PRO A 68 -18.59 12.51 -2.09
CA PRO A 68 -18.13 11.40 -2.95
C PRO A 68 -16.98 10.62 -2.35
N THR A 69 -16.02 11.27 -1.69
CA THR A 69 -14.91 10.57 -1.02
C THR A 69 -15.43 9.67 0.12
N THR A 70 -16.36 10.17 0.94
CA THR A 70 -16.97 9.38 2.02
C THR A 70 -17.72 8.18 1.46
N ILE A 71 -18.51 8.35 0.39
CA ILE A 71 -19.24 7.26 -0.26
C ILE A 71 -18.26 6.20 -0.79
N ILE A 72 -17.21 6.61 -1.52
CA ILE A 72 -16.21 5.69 -2.04
C ILE A 72 -15.52 4.93 -0.90
N THR A 73 -15.16 5.63 0.19
CA THR A 73 -14.55 5.00 1.37
C THR A 73 -15.47 3.95 2.00
N ILE A 74 -16.76 4.25 2.17
CA ILE A 74 -17.73 3.29 2.71
C ILE A 74 -17.87 2.08 1.78
N ILE A 75 -18.02 2.29 0.47
CA ILE A 75 -18.12 1.20 -0.51
C ILE A 75 -16.84 0.33 -0.47
N SER A 76 -15.66 0.95 -0.46
CA SER A 76 -14.38 0.22 -0.36
C SER A 76 -14.30 -0.60 0.93
N ALA A 77 -14.71 -0.03 2.07
CA ALA A 77 -14.74 -0.74 3.34
C ALA A 77 -15.72 -1.93 3.32
N LEU A 78 -16.91 -1.77 2.73
CA LEU A 78 -17.88 -2.85 2.57
C LEU A 78 -17.36 -3.96 1.62
N CYS A 79 -16.64 -3.62 0.59
CA CYS A 79 -15.98 -4.60 -0.29
C CYS A 79 -14.85 -5.35 0.43
N LEU A 80 -14.00 -4.63 1.16
CA LEU A 80 -12.82 -5.19 1.83
C LEU A 80 -13.16 -6.04 3.06
N PHE A 81 -14.18 -5.70 3.83
CA PHE A 81 -14.51 -6.44 5.06
C PHE A 81 -15.60 -7.50 4.83
N PRO A 82 -16.88 -7.15 4.73
CA PRO A 82 -17.90 -8.17 4.54
C PRO A 82 -17.82 -8.83 3.16
N GLY A 83 -17.47 -8.09 2.11
CA GLY A 83 -17.30 -8.62 0.76
C GLY A 83 -16.24 -9.70 0.70
N ASP A 84 -15.05 -9.45 1.22
CA ASP A 84 -13.95 -10.41 1.27
C ASP A 84 -14.31 -11.66 2.08
N LYS A 85 -14.89 -11.47 3.28
CA LYS A 85 -15.32 -12.58 4.12
C LYS A 85 -16.37 -13.45 3.42
N LEU A 86 -17.37 -12.84 2.80
CA LEU A 86 -18.49 -13.55 2.17
C LEU A 86 -18.11 -14.21 0.84
N THR A 87 -17.09 -13.71 0.15
CA THR A 87 -16.57 -14.27 -1.11
C THR A 87 -15.39 -15.21 -0.85
N PHE A 88 -14.22 -14.65 -0.60
CA PHE A 88 -12.98 -15.42 -0.46
C PHE A 88 -12.93 -16.25 0.82
N GLY A 89 -13.53 -15.78 1.93
CA GLY A 89 -13.60 -16.51 3.19
C GLY A 89 -14.39 -17.80 3.10
N ARG A 90 -15.31 -17.94 2.12
CA ARG A 90 -16.04 -19.20 1.87
C ARG A 90 -15.16 -20.28 1.25
N PHE A 91 -14.13 -19.89 0.50
CA PHE A 91 -13.27 -20.80 -0.27
C PHE A 91 -11.88 -20.95 0.32
N SER A 92 -11.55 -20.17 1.36
CA SER A 92 -10.26 -20.20 2.04
C SER A 92 -10.44 -20.08 3.55
N SER A 93 -10.11 -21.14 4.29
CA SER A 93 -10.12 -21.12 5.76
C SER A 93 -9.18 -20.04 6.29
N TRP A 94 -8.00 -19.89 5.71
CA TRP A 94 -7.05 -18.85 6.09
C TRP A 94 -7.66 -17.44 6.00
N VAL A 95 -8.36 -17.12 4.90
CA VAL A 95 -9.06 -15.82 4.79
C VAL A 95 -10.16 -15.70 5.84
N ASN A 96 -10.96 -16.76 6.05
CA ASN A 96 -12.01 -16.74 7.05
C ASN A 96 -11.46 -16.49 8.46
N ASP A 97 -10.34 -17.11 8.81
CA ASP A 97 -9.70 -17.00 10.13
C ASP A 97 -9.19 -15.59 10.43
N LEU A 98 -8.81 -14.81 9.40
CA LEU A 98 -8.44 -13.39 9.57
C LEU A 98 -9.57 -12.57 10.21
N TYR A 99 -10.83 -12.95 10.01
CA TYR A 99 -12.01 -12.24 10.53
C TYR A 99 -12.45 -12.69 11.94
N HIS A 100 -11.80 -13.72 12.50
CA HIS A 100 -12.04 -14.17 13.86
C HIS A 100 -11.06 -13.57 14.87
N VAL A 101 -10.07 -12.83 14.42
CA VAL A 101 -9.10 -12.16 15.29
C VAL A 101 -9.44 -10.68 15.42
N SER A 102 -9.74 -10.25 16.65
CA SER A 102 -9.90 -8.81 16.94
C SER A 102 -8.53 -8.14 17.03
N PRO A 103 -8.22 -7.17 16.15
CA PRO A 103 -6.93 -6.49 16.21
C PRO A 103 -6.85 -5.61 17.46
N ARG A 104 -5.68 -5.61 18.13
CA ARG A 104 -5.38 -4.68 19.21
C ARG A 104 -5.20 -3.26 18.65
N LEU A 105 -5.47 -2.25 19.48
CA LEU A 105 -5.31 -0.85 19.10
C LEU A 105 -3.93 -0.52 18.49
N PRO A 106 -2.77 -1.00 19.04
CA PRO A 106 -1.47 -0.78 18.43
C PRO A 106 -1.37 -1.33 16.99
N LYS A 107 -1.98 -2.48 16.71
CA LYS A 107 -2.01 -3.08 15.37
C LYS A 107 -2.84 -2.25 14.40
N ILE A 108 -3.97 -1.71 14.85
CA ILE A 108 -4.80 -0.80 14.05
C ILE A 108 -4.00 0.47 13.71
N ILE A 109 -3.34 1.08 14.68
CA ILE A 109 -2.51 2.27 14.47
C ILE A 109 -1.36 1.97 13.51
N ALA A 110 -0.66 0.84 13.68
CA ALA A 110 0.41 0.43 12.78
C ALA A 110 -0.10 0.25 11.33
N GLY A 111 -1.25 -0.42 11.16
CA GLY A 111 -1.89 -0.61 9.86
C GLY A 111 -2.28 0.71 9.20
N LEU A 112 -2.87 1.65 9.94
CA LEU A 112 -3.24 2.97 9.43
C LEU A 112 -2.02 3.80 9.03
N LEU A 113 -0.94 3.78 9.82
CA LEU A 113 0.27 4.54 9.51
C LEU A 113 1.04 3.92 8.35
N VAL A 114 1.19 2.60 8.31
CA VAL A 114 1.92 1.92 7.22
C VAL A 114 1.05 1.89 5.97
N GLY A 115 -0.13 1.31 6.01
CA GLY A 115 -1.00 1.15 4.84
C GLY A 115 -1.60 2.48 4.36
N GLY A 116 -2.04 3.33 5.29
CA GLY A 116 -2.69 4.59 4.94
C GLY A 116 -1.75 5.75 4.62
N VAL A 117 -0.49 5.73 5.06
CA VAL A 117 0.45 6.85 4.85
C VAL A 117 1.70 6.41 4.12
N ILE A 118 2.44 5.45 4.69
CA ILE A 118 3.77 5.10 4.15
C ILE A 118 3.66 4.44 2.79
N GLU A 119 2.70 3.56 2.58
CA GLU A 119 2.47 2.91 1.28
C GLU A 119 2.05 3.94 0.22
N GLU A 120 1.25 4.94 0.57
CA GLU A 120 0.90 6.03 -0.36
C GLU A 120 2.12 6.91 -0.70
N VAL A 121 2.97 7.22 0.26
CA VAL A 121 4.23 7.93 0.01
C VAL A 121 5.14 7.12 -0.93
N MET A 122 5.29 5.82 -0.69
CA MET A 122 6.12 4.95 -1.51
C MET A 122 5.56 4.77 -2.92
N MET A 123 4.27 4.45 -3.02
CA MET A 123 3.69 4.01 -4.30
C MET A 123 3.19 5.17 -5.14
N ARG A 124 2.56 6.18 -4.55
CA ARG A 124 1.99 7.31 -5.31
C ARG A 124 2.97 8.46 -5.42
N LEU A 125 3.47 8.93 -4.28
CA LEU A 125 4.34 10.10 -4.29
C LEU A 125 5.71 9.79 -4.91
N PHE A 126 6.33 8.64 -4.60
CA PHE A 126 7.64 8.29 -5.13
C PHE A 126 7.53 7.45 -6.41
N PHE A 127 7.02 6.22 -6.32
CA PHE A 127 7.17 5.23 -7.40
C PHE A 127 6.38 5.61 -8.66
N MET A 128 5.11 6.01 -8.53
CA MET A 128 4.30 6.47 -9.67
C MET A 128 4.91 7.71 -10.32
N SER A 129 5.36 8.69 -9.52
CA SER A 129 6.03 9.89 -10.06
C SER A 129 7.32 9.55 -10.80
N LEU A 130 8.10 8.58 -10.28
CA LEU A 130 9.31 8.08 -10.92
C LEU A 130 8.99 7.40 -12.26
N LEU A 131 7.94 6.58 -12.33
CA LEU A 131 7.50 5.96 -13.57
C LEU A 131 7.07 7.01 -14.60
N VAL A 132 6.29 8.01 -14.21
CA VAL A 132 5.92 9.12 -15.11
C VAL A 132 7.17 9.82 -15.62
N LEU A 133 8.14 10.12 -14.76
CA LEU A 133 9.40 10.75 -15.16
C LEU A 133 10.19 9.88 -16.15
N ILE A 134 10.30 8.58 -15.89
CA ILE A 134 11.05 7.64 -16.75
C ILE A 134 10.35 7.51 -18.10
N ILE A 135 9.07 7.20 -18.12
CA ILE A 135 8.30 6.98 -19.36
C ILE A 135 8.30 8.25 -20.21
N SER A 136 8.06 9.42 -19.60
CA SER A 136 8.06 10.69 -20.33
C SER A 136 9.43 11.00 -20.95
N LYS A 137 10.51 10.76 -20.23
CA LYS A 137 11.88 11.00 -20.76
C LYS A 137 12.29 10.00 -21.85
N LEU A 138 11.83 8.76 -21.78
CA LEU A 138 12.20 7.74 -22.77
C LEU A 138 11.42 7.87 -24.06
N PHE A 139 10.10 8.12 -23.97
CA PHE A 139 9.20 8.02 -25.11
C PHE A 139 8.59 9.35 -25.56
N PHE A 140 8.55 10.37 -24.70
CA PHE A 140 7.86 11.63 -24.92
C PHE A 140 8.75 12.87 -24.67
N LYS A 141 10.06 12.73 -24.81
CA LYS A 141 11.03 13.80 -24.50
C LYS A 141 10.87 15.08 -25.34
N ASN A 142 10.24 14.98 -26.51
CA ASN A 142 10.02 16.11 -27.43
C ASN A 142 8.62 16.74 -27.25
N GLU A 143 7.76 16.16 -26.42
CA GLU A 143 6.44 16.69 -26.13
C GLU A 143 6.56 17.86 -25.15
N LYS A 144 5.75 18.90 -25.38
CA LYS A 144 5.69 20.06 -24.49
C LYS A 144 5.09 19.71 -23.15
N ASP A 145 4.06 18.85 -23.16
CA ASP A 145 3.33 18.40 -21.98
C ASP A 145 3.35 16.88 -21.93
N ILE A 146 3.36 16.30 -20.72
CA ILE A 146 3.32 14.86 -20.53
C ILE A 146 1.92 14.35 -20.89
N PRO A 147 1.77 13.41 -21.86
CA PRO A 147 0.47 12.88 -22.23
C PRO A 147 -0.26 12.17 -21.07
N ALA A 148 -1.58 12.26 -21.03
CA ALA A 148 -2.42 11.60 -20.02
C ALA A 148 -2.22 10.06 -20.00
N SER A 149 -1.91 9.46 -21.15
CA SER A 149 -1.58 8.03 -21.26
C SER A 149 -0.36 7.60 -20.43
N VAL A 150 0.62 8.49 -20.24
CA VAL A 150 1.80 8.23 -19.41
C VAL A 150 1.39 8.10 -17.93
N PHE A 151 0.53 8.99 -17.45
CA PHE A 151 -0.01 8.93 -16.09
C PHE A 151 -0.85 7.67 -15.88
N ALA A 152 -1.70 7.33 -16.85
CA ALA A 152 -2.51 6.10 -16.79
C ALA A 152 -1.63 4.85 -16.77
N ALA A 153 -0.62 4.76 -17.65
CA ALA A 153 0.33 3.64 -17.65
C ALA A 153 1.10 3.53 -16.33
N ALA A 154 1.60 4.66 -15.81
CA ALA A 154 2.32 4.68 -14.54
C ALA A 154 1.42 4.23 -13.37
N ASN A 155 0.15 4.65 -13.35
CA ASN A 155 -0.83 4.21 -12.36
C ASN A 155 -1.08 2.70 -12.43
N ILE A 156 -1.32 2.16 -13.64
CA ILE A 156 -1.55 0.71 -13.83
C ILE A 156 -0.32 -0.09 -13.37
N ILE A 157 0.88 0.29 -13.80
CA ILE A 157 2.11 -0.42 -13.41
C ILE A 157 2.32 -0.34 -11.89
N SER A 158 2.12 0.84 -11.30
CA SER A 158 2.26 1.03 -9.85
C SER A 158 1.26 0.17 -9.07
N ALA A 159 0.00 0.10 -9.51
CA ALA A 159 -1.04 -0.71 -8.87
C ALA A 159 -0.74 -2.21 -8.97
N LEU A 160 -0.27 -2.70 -10.12
CA LEU A 160 0.12 -4.10 -10.30
C LEU A 160 1.31 -4.48 -9.42
N LEU A 161 2.33 -3.61 -9.33
CA LEU A 161 3.49 -3.84 -8.48
C LEU A 161 3.15 -3.73 -6.99
N PHE A 162 2.23 -2.85 -6.63
CA PHE A 162 1.69 -2.79 -5.26
C PHE A 162 1.02 -4.11 -4.86
N ALA A 163 0.16 -4.65 -5.72
CA ALA A 163 -0.45 -5.95 -5.48
C ALA A 163 0.60 -7.08 -5.39
N ALA A 164 1.54 -7.12 -6.34
CA ALA A 164 2.61 -8.12 -6.35
C ALA A 164 3.50 -8.04 -5.10
N GLY A 165 3.75 -6.83 -4.59
CA GLY A 165 4.52 -6.59 -3.36
C GLY A 165 3.91 -7.20 -2.10
N HIS A 166 2.59 -7.49 -2.10
CA HIS A 166 1.92 -8.16 -0.99
C HIS A 166 2.04 -9.69 -1.03
N LEU A 167 2.43 -10.28 -2.18
CA LEU A 167 2.51 -11.73 -2.34
C LEU A 167 3.56 -12.40 -1.42
N PRO A 168 4.78 -11.85 -1.25
CA PRO A 168 5.76 -12.45 -0.33
C PRO A 168 5.25 -12.53 1.10
N GLY A 169 4.59 -11.48 1.59
CA GLY A 169 3.97 -11.48 2.93
C GLY A 169 2.87 -12.53 3.06
N THR A 170 2.03 -12.68 2.04
CA THR A 170 1.00 -13.72 2.00
C THR A 170 1.63 -15.12 1.94
N ALA A 171 2.66 -15.31 1.11
CA ALA A 171 3.38 -16.58 0.98
C ALA A 171 4.05 -17.03 2.28
N ALA A 172 4.49 -16.08 3.11
CA ALA A 172 5.07 -16.37 4.42
C ALA A 172 4.02 -16.87 5.44
N MET A 173 2.74 -16.57 5.22
CA MET A 173 1.65 -16.92 6.13
C MET A 173 0.82 -18.12 5.66
N THR A 174 0.77 -18.38 4.35
CA THR A 174 -0.05 -19.45 3.77
C THR A 174 0.44 -19.83 2.37
N THR A 175 0.04 -20.99 1.88
CA THR A 175 0.32 -21.42 0.50
C THR A 175 -0.46 -20.52 -0.49
N LEU A 176 0.24 -19.93 -1.45
CA LEU A 176 -0.37 -19.13 -2.51
C LEU A 176 -1.18 -20.02 -3.45
N THR A 177 -2.49 -19.81 -3.46
CA THR A 177 -3.41 -20.44 -4.40
C THR A 177 -3.82 -19.44 -5.48
N PRO A 178 -4.34 -19.88 -6.66
CA PRO A 178 -4.89 -18.97 -7.65
C PRO A 178 -5.96 -18.02 -7.10
N LEU A 179 -6.76 -18.50 -6.14
CA LEU A 179 -7.76 -17.70 -5.44
C LEU A 179 -7.13 -16.56 -4.65
N LEU A 180 -6.07 -16.84 -3.89
CA LEU A 180 -5.36 -15.83 -3.10
C LEU A 180 -4.58 -14.85 -3.97
N LEU A 181 -4.04 -15.30 -5.10
CA LEU A 181 -3.45 -14.42 -6.10
C LEU A 181 -4.50 -13.45 -6.65
N PHE A 182 -5.64 -13.98 -7.10
CA PHE A 182 -6.74 -13.15 -7.62
C PHE A 182 -7.24 -12.15 -6.56
N ARG A 183 -7.46 -12.60 -5.31
CA ARG A 183 -7.83 -11.73 -4.19
C ARG A 183 -6.82 -10.59 -3.99
N CYS A 184 -5.53 -10.92 -4.00
CA CYS A 184 -4.45 -9.95 -3.80
C CYS A 184 -4.47 -8.86 -4.90
N PHE A 185 -4.56 -9.26 -6.16
CA PHE A 185 -4.62 -8.31 -7.27
C PHE A 185 -5.95 -7.54 -7.32
N LEU A 186 -7.06 -8.17 -6.97
CA LEU A 186 -8.36 -7.51 -6.93
C LEU A 186 -8.38 -6.39 -5.87
N PHE A 187 -7.97 -6.68 -4.65
CA PHE A 187 -8.06 -5.69 -3.57
C PHE A 187 -6.88 -4.71 -3.58
N ASN A 188 -5.64 -5.17 -3.57
CA ASN A 188 -4.50 -4.24 -3.55
C ASN A 188 -4.32 -3.55 -4.91
N GLY A 189 -4.46 -4.28 -6.02
CA GLY A 189 -4.38 -3.70 -7.37
C GLY A 189 -5.56 -2.78 -7.67
N GLY A 190 -6.79 -3.22 -7.37
CA GLY A 190 -8.00 -2.44 -7.61
C GLY A 190 -8.03 -1.14 -6.80
N LEU A 191 -7.75 -1.19 -5.49
CA LEU A 191 -7.59 0.02 -4.67
C LEU A 191 -6.39 0.85 -5.14
N GLY A 192 -5.30 0.18 -5.51
CA GLY A 192 -4.14 0.80 -6.09
C GLY A 192 -4.46 1.67 -7.29
N LEU A 193 -5.27 1.18 -8.21
CA LEU A 193 -5.75 1.96 -9.36
C LEU A 193 -6.62 3.15 -8.93
N GLY A 194 -7.55 2.93 -8.00
CA GLY A 194 -8.46 3.97 -7.52
C GLY A 194 -7.76 5.14 -6.84
N PHE A 195 -6.74 4.87 -6.03
CA PHE A 195 -5.98 5.93 -5.34
C PHE A 195 -4.96 6.66 -6.22
N GLY A 196 -4.60 6.11 -7.38
CA GLY A 196 -3.71 6.75 -8.33
C GLY A 196 -4.39 7.71 -9.30
N TYR A 197 -5.73 7.85 -9.21
CA TYR A 197 -6.54 8.79 -9.98
C TYR A 197 -6.82 10.02 -9.14
#